data_3176bf8f92d37b69a52c35beceb7d5e2
#
_entry.id   3176bf8f92d37b69a52c35beceb7d5e2
#
_cell.length_a   1.000
_cell.length_b   1.000
_cell.length_c   1.000
_cell.angle_alpha   90.00
_cell.angle_beta   90.00
_cell.angle_gamma   90.00
#
_symmetry.space_group_name_H-M   'P 1'
#
loop_
_entity.id
_entity.type
_entity.pdbx_description
1 polymer ?
#
loop_
_entity_poly.entity_id
_entity_poly.type
_entity_poly.pdbx_seq_one_letter_code
_entity_poly.pdbx_strand_id
1 'polypeptide(L)'
;NYNNFSKEMPAQKNTTLVSVEYFTFQTDDVWGMSDNDLVALGTEEITRMGLIPKGSAQQGWVVRETESYPTYYMGYQQPFGVVRAALDRLTNCTPIGRGGMYKYNNMDHSLYTGLLAARNLLAEDGRKYDLWQVNIDAEYHEGAVNQS
;
A
#
# COMPACT_ATOMS: atom_id res chain seq x y z
N ASN A 1 1.42 3.90 -13.13
CA ASN A 1 0.48 4.53 -14.05
C ASN A 1 -0.96 4.19 -13.66
N TYR A 2 -1.68 5.15 -13.13
CA TYR A 2 -3.04 4.96 -12.59
C TYR A 2 -4.10 4.74 -13.68
N ASN A 3 -3.86 5.13 -14.91
CA ASN A 3 -4.77 4.83 -16.02
C ASN A 3 -4.92 3.32 -16.27
N ASN A 4 -3.97 2.50 -15.79
CA ASN A 4 -4.07 1.04 -15.88
C ASN A 4 -5.15 0.47 -14.93
N PHE A 5 -5.51 1.19 -13.87
CA PHE A 5 -6.58 0.78 -12.97
C PHE A 5 -7.96 1.22 -13.47
N SER A 6 -8.08 2.47 -13.92
CA SER A 6 -9.32 2.99 -14.49
C SER A 6 -9.04 4.16 -15.45
N LYS A 7 -9.80 4.22 -16.54
CA LYS A 7 -9.76 5.34 -17.49
C LYS A 7 -10.28 6.65 -16.88
N GLU A 8 -10.99 6.56 -15.76
CA GLU A 8 -11.58 7.70 -15.05
C GLU A 8 -10.64 8.30 -14.00
N MET A 9 -9.50 7.63 -13.69
CA MET A 9 -8.54 8.11 -12.69
C MET A 9 -7.92 9.48 -13.02
N PRO A 10 -7.52 9.80 -14.27
CA PRO A 10 -7.02 11.14 -14.58
C PRO A 10 -8.17 12.17 -14.61
N ALA A 11 -7.99 13.26 -13.88
CA ALA A 11 -8.96 14.35 -13.85
C ALA A 11 -9.02 15.15 -15.17
N GLN A 12 -7.98 15.07 -15.98
CA GLN A 12 -7.89 15.80 -17.24
C GLN A 12 -7.84 14.83 -18.43
N LYS A 13 -8.57 15.18 -19.49
CA LYS A 13 -8.56 14.42 -20.73
C LYS A 13 -7.17 14.46 -21.37
N ASN A 14 -6.73 13.33 -21.90
CA ASN A 14 -5.42 13.15 -22.54
C ASN A 14 -4.21 13.34 -21.60
N THR A 15 -4.41 13.19 -20.30
CA THR A 15 -3.32 13.13 -19.32
C THR A 15 -3.23 11.75 -18.69
N THR A 16 -2.11 11.47 -18.06
CA THR A 16 -1.92 10.28 -17.22
C THR A 16 -1.32 10.70 -15.89
N LEU A 17 -1.68 9.98 -14.84
CA LEU A 17 -1.07 10.13 -13.52
C LEU A 17 -0.05 9.00 -13.32
N VAL A 18 1.18 9.37 -13.04
CA VAL A 18 2.28 8.45 -12.75
C VAL A 18 2.76 8.69 -11.33
N SER A 19 2.88 7.63 -10.55
CA SER A 19 3.53 7.63 -9.24
C SER A 19 4.97 7.14 -9.40
N VAL A 20 5.89 7.85 -8.77
CA VAL A 20 7.28 7.45 -8.61
C VAL A 20 7.51 7.27 -7.12
N GLU A 21 7.94 6.08 -6.71
CA GLU A 21 8.12 5.75 -5.31
C GLU A 21 9.60 5.64 -4.96
N TYR A 22 10.03 6.39 -3.96
CA TYR A 22 11.36 6.33 -3.39
C TYR A 22 11.30 5.67 -2.03
N PHE A 23 11.90 4.48 -1.92
CA PHE A 23 12.04 3.77 -0.64
C PHE A 23 13.27 4.33 0.09
N THR A 24 13.02 5.10 1.13
CA THR A 24 14.07 5.86 1.83
C THR A 24 13.79 5.88 3.33
N PHE A 25 14.82 6.09 4.12
CA PHE A 25 14.69 6.36 5.56
C PHE A 25 14.56 7.87 5.79
N GLN A 26 13.98 8.26 6.92
CA GLN A 26 13.84 9.68 7.28
C GLN A 26 15.21 10.40 7.46
N THR A 27 16.29 9.65 7.58
CA THR A 27 17.67 10.15 7.69
C THR A 27 18.37 10.30 6.36
N ASP A 28 17.78 9.86 5.27
CA ASP A 28 18.40 9.90 3.94
C ASP A 28 18.24 11.27 3.30
N ASP A 29 19.20 11.66 2.47
CA ASP A 29 19.20 12.96 1.78
C ASP A 29 17.93 13.17 0.95
N VAL A 30 17.45 12.11 0.29
CA VAL A 30 16.23 12.14 -0.54
C VAL A 30 15.00 12.51 0.29
N TRP A 31 14.90 12.01 1.53
CA TRP A 31 13.79 12.39 2.43
C TRP A 31 13.78 13.87 2.77
N GLY A 32 14.96 14.45 2.93
CA GLY A 32 15.18 15.86 3.29
C GLY A 32 15.03 16.86 2.13
N MET A 33 14.92 16.38 0.88
CA MET A 33 14.80 17.26 -0.28
C MET A 33 13.53 18.08 -0.26
N SER A 34 13.55 19.28 -0.87
CA SER A 34 12.33 20.04 -1.08
C SER A 34 11.38 19.33 -2.06
N ASP A 35 10.07 19.61 -1.97
CA ASP A 35 9.09 19.02 -2.89
C ASP A 35 9.41 19.36 -4.35
N ASN A 36 9.87 20.59 -4.62
CA ASN A 36 10.25 21.01 -5.96
C ASN A 36 11.44 20.21 -6.49
N ASP A 37 12.43 19.95 -5.64
CA ASP A 37 13.62 19.18 -6.03
C ASP A 37 13.27 17.72 -6.26
N LEU A 38 12.38 17.13 -5.43
CA LEU A 38 11.88 15.76 -5.62
C LEU A 38 11.06 15.62 -6.90
N VAL A 39 10.21 16.57 -7.22
CA VAL A 39 9.46 16.60 -8.48
C VAL A 39 10.42 16.70 -9.68
N ALA A 40 11.44 17.55 -9.58
CA ALA A 40 12.45 17.68 -10.63
C ALA A 40 13.24 16.38 -10.81
N LEU A 41 13.71 15.78 -9.71
CA LEU A 41 14.42 14.50 -9.71
C LEU A 41 13.60 13.39 -10.36
N GLY A 42 12.37 13.16 -9.88
CA GLY A 42 11.49 12.12 -10.42
C GLY A 42 11.16 12.34 -11.90
N THR A 43 10.93 13.59 -12.31
CA THR A 43 10.68 13.93 -13.72
C THR A 43 11.90 13.65 -14.60
N GLU A 44 13.10 14.01 -14.13
CA GLU A 44 14.34 13.71 -14.86
C GLU A 44 14.54 12.20 -15.00
N GLU A 45 14.38 11.44 -13.93
CA GLU A 45 14.61 10.00 -13.93
C GLU A 45 13.66 9.26 -14.87
N ILE A 46 12.34 9.49 -14.76
CA ILE A 46 11.37 8.83 -15.64
C ILE A 46 11.50 9.26 -17.11
N THR A 47 11.98 10.48 -17.37
CA THR A 47 12.31 10.95 -18.73
C THR A 47 13.56 10.21 -19.25
N ARG A 48 14.62 10.11 -18.44
CA ARG A 48 15.86 9.39 -18.79
C ARG A 48 15.62 7.91 -19.05
N MET A 49 14.70 7.30 -18.30
CA MET A 49 14.25 5.91 -18.50
C MET A 49 13.38 5.73 -19.77
N GLY A 50 12.97 6.82 -20.42
CA GLY A 50 12.12 6.76 -21.60
C GLY A 50 10.64 6.48 -21.30
N LEU A 51 10.23 6.59 -20.04
CA LEU A 51 8.83 6.33 -19.63
C LEU A 51 7.90 7.49 -19.97
N ILE A 52 8.42 8.70 -20.05
CA ILE A 52 7.70 9.88 -20.53
C ILE A 52 8.55 10.67 -21.53
N PRO A 53 7.92 11.38 -22.48
CA PRO A 53 8.62 12.32 -23.37
C PRO A 53 9.22 13.50 -22.58
N LYS A 54 10.36 13.99 -23.01
CA LYS A 54 10.99 15.19 -22.41
C LYS A 54 10.04 16.38 -22.48
N GLY A 55 9.83 17.04 -21.34
CA GLY A 55 8.98 18.24 -21.23
C GLY A 55 7.47 17.94 -21.23
N SER A 56 7.06 16.68 -21.12
CA SER A 56 5.65 16.29 -21.05
C SER A 56 5.04 16.36 -19.66
N ALA A 57 5.86 16.38 -18.61
CA ALA A 57 5.38 16.55 -17.23
C ALA A 57 4.77 17.94 -17.06
N GLN A 58 3.52 17.99 -16.57
CA GLN A 58 2.76 19.22 -16.40
C GLN A 58 2.77 19.70 -14.95
N GLN A 59 2.60 18.76 -14.03
CA GLN A 59 2.47 19.03 -12.61
C GLN A 59 2.96 17.83 -11.80
N GLY A 60 3.50 18.08 -10.61
CA GLY A 60 3.90 17.04 -9.68
C GLY A 60 3.60 17.44 -8.23
N TRP A 61 3.40 16.44 -7.39
CA TRP A 61 3.19 16.57 -5.96
C TRP A 61 4.04 15.55 -5.22
N VAL A 62 4.39 15.86 -4.00
CA VAL A 62 5.11 14.94 -3.12
C VAL A 62 4.23 14.56 -1.96
N VAL A 63 4.19 13.27 -1.67
CA VAL A 63 3.59 12.72 -0.45
C VAL A 63 4.67 11.96 0.29
N ARG A 64 4.86 12.26 1.57
CA ARG A 64 5.77 11.53 2.45
C ARG A 64 4.96 10.68 3.41
N GLU A 65 5.25 9.38 3.40
CA GLU A 65 4.61 8.42 4.30
C GLU A 65 5.69 7.76 5.17
N THR A 66 5.58 7.92 6.47
CA THR A 66 6.62 7.48 7.40
C THR A 66 6.54 6.01 7.75
N GLU A 67 5.37 5.38 7.62
CA GLU A 67 5.11 4.01 8.07
C GLU A 67 4.33 3.20 7.01
N SER A 68 4.81 3.27 5.75
CA SER A 68 4.10 2.66 4.61
C SER A 68 4.09 1.14 4.64
N TYR A 69 5.14 0.53 5.17
CA TYR A 69 5.34 -0.92 5.11
C TYR A 69 5.72 -1.52 6.45
N PRO A 70 5.16 -2.70 6.81
CA PRO A 70 5.65 -3.46 7.95
C PRO A 70 7.07 -3.95 7.66
N THR A 71 7.97 -3.78 8.61
CA THR A 71 9.37 -4.21 8.49
C THR A 71 9.54 -5.61 9.08
N TYR A 72 9.74 -6.60 8.23
CA TYR A 72 9.96 -8.00 8.63
C TYR A 72 11.44 -8.27 8.84
N TYR A 73 11.95 -7.92 10.02
CA TYR A 73 13.33 -8.26 10.41
C TYR A 73 13.41 -9.68 11.00
N MET A 74 14.61 -10.25 11.05
CA MET A 74 14.81 -11.58 11.62
C MET A 74 14.33 -11.64 13.07
N GLY A 75 13.41 -12.57 13.37
CA GLY A 75 12.82 -12.76 14.68
C GLY A 75 11.64 -11.87 15.05
N TYR A 76 11.12 -11.06 14.12
CA TYR A 76 9.95 -10.19 14.37
C TYR A 76 8.71 -10.96 14.82
N GLN A 77 8.61 -12.25 14.49
CA GLN A 77 7.43 -13.09 14.80
C GLN A 77 7.18 -13.19 16.29
N GLN A 78 8.23 -13.23 17.10
CA GLN A 78 8.11 -13.36 18.55
C GLN A 78 7.49 -12.11 19.20
N PRO A 79 8.01 -10.89 19.05
CA PRO A 79 7.34 -9.68 19.57
C PRO A 79 5.97 -9.43 18.92
N PHE A 80 5.82 -9.73 17.63
CA PHE A 80 4.53 -9.64 16.96
C PHE A 80 3.48 -10.58 17.59
N GLY A 81 3.85 -11.83 17.90
CA GLY A 81 2.97 -12.78 18.56
C GLY A 81 2.47 -12.31 19.92
N VAL A 82 3.32 -11.63 20.68
CA VAL A 82 2.95 -11.04 21.99
C VAL A 82 1.91 -9.93 21.80
N VAL A 83 2.15 -9.01 20.86
CA VAL A 83 1.21 -7.91 20.56
C VAL A 83 -0.12 -8.45 20.03
N ARG A 84 -0.06 -9.39 19.10
CA ARG A 84 -1.26 -10.04 18.56
C ARG A 84 -2.08 -10.71 19.64
N ALA A 85 -1.47 -11.52 20.50
CA ALA A 85 -2.16 -12.19 21.61
C ALA A 85 -2.80 -11.21 22.60
N ALA A 86 -2.21 -10.03 22.79
CA ALA A 86 -2.80 -8.97 23.60
C ALA A 86 -4.04 -8.36 22.91
N LEU A 87 -3.96 -8.08 21.61
CA LEU A 87 -5.08 -7.54 20.81
C LEU A 87 -6.25 -8.53 20.71
N ASP A 88 -5.97 -9.83 20.52
CA ASP A 88 -6.98 -10.90 20.42
C ASP A 88 -7.82 -11.03 21.70
N ARG A 89 -7.36 -10.49 22.83
CA ARG A 89 -8.12 -10.47 24.11
C ARG A 89 -9.12 -9.31 24.19
N LEU A 90 -9.04 -8.34 23.30
CA LEU A 90 -9.93 -7.19 23.27
C LEU A 90 -11.19 -7.51 22.47
N THR A 91 -12.36 -7.39 23.08
CA THR A 91 -13.63 -7.71 22.46
C THR A 91 -14.16 -6.58 21.55
N ASN A 92 -13.63 -5.37 21.72
CA ASN A 92 -14.07 -4.16 21.04
C ASN A 92 -12.98 -3.54 20.15
N CYS A 93 -11.92 -4.28 19.85
CA CYS A 93 -10.83 -3.85 18.99
C CYS A 93 -10.49 -4.96 18.01
N THR A 94 -10.59 -4.68 16.72
CA THR A 94 -10.26 -5.61 15.65
C THR A 94 -9.25 -4.97 14.74
N PRO A 95 -8.00 -5.45 14.70
CA PRO A 95 -6.99 -4.94 13.76
C PRO A 95 -7.35 -5.32 12.33
N ILE A 96 -7.29 -4.35 11.41
CA ILE A 96 -7.57 -4.53 9.99
C ILE A 96 -6.51 -3.84 9.12
N GLY A 97 -6.46 -4.22 7.86
CA GLY A 97 -5.59 -3.58 6.86
C GLY A 97 -4.11 -3.87 7.05
N ARG A 98 -3.27 -3.07 6.40
CA ARG A 98 -1.82 -3.25 6.40
C ARG A 98 -1.19 -2.90 7.76
N GLY A 99 -1.44 -1.68 8.23
CA GLY A 99 -0.85 -1.18 9.48
C GLY A 99 -1.40 -1.90 10.70
N GLY A 100 -2.73 -2.03 10.81
CA GLY A 100 -3.38 -2.65 11.96
C GLY A 100 -3.03 -4.12 12.17
N MET A 101 -2.82 -4.86 11.08
CA MET A 101 -2.46 -6.29 11.13
C MET A 101 -0.95 -6.54 11.05
N TYR A 102 -0.14 -5.49 10.88
CA TYR A 102 1.30 -5.62 10.61
C TYR A 102 1.57 -6.65 9.50
N LYS A 103 0.80 -6.56 8.41
CA LYS A 103 0.81 -7.52 7.32
C LYS A 103 0.94 -6.80 5.99
N TYR A 104 1.72 -7.36 5.06
CA TYR A 104 1.97 -6.76 3.76
C TYR A 104 0.72 -6.87 2.85
N ASN A 105 -0.36 -6.26 3.29
CA ASN A 105 -1.63 -6.23 2.58
C ASN A 105 -1.64 -5.14 1.50
N ASN A 106 -2.07 -5.48 0.30
CA ASN A 106 -2.43 -4.52 -0.72
C ASN A 106 -3.82 -3.93 -0.44
N MET A 107 -4.26 -3.02 -1.27
CA MET A 107 -5.53 -2.30 -1.08
C MET A 107 -6.73 -3.24 -1.02
N ASP A 108 -6.80 -4.22 -1.91
CA ASP A 108 -7.84 -5.25 -1.96
C ASP A 108 -7.88 -6.10 -0.67
N HIS A 109 -6.73 -6.58 -0.21
CA HIS A 109 -6.62 -7.31 1.06
C HIS A 109 -7.06 -6.45 2.24
N SER A 110 -6.63 -5.17 2.27
CA SER A 110 -7.00 -4.24 3.34
C SER A 110 -8.50 -3.98 3.39
N LEU A 111 -9.13 -3.74 2.23
CA LEU A 111 -10.58 -3.58 2.10
C LEU A 111 -11.33 -4.85 2.52
N TYR A 112 -10.82 -6.02 2.10
CA TYR A 112 -11.45 -7.30 2.43
C TYR A 112 -11.40 -7.60 3.92
N THR A 113 -10.30 -7.31 4.62
CA THR A 113 -10.23 -7.45 6.08
C THR A 113 -11.25 -6.56 6.79
N GLY A 114 -11.45 -5.32 6.31
CA GLY A 114 -12.49 -4.42 6.83
C GLY A 114 -13.90 -4.97 6.62
N LEU A 115 -14.18 -5.53 5.43
CA LEU A 115 -15.48 -6.18 5.15
C LEU A 115 -15.74 -7.37 6.06
N LEU A 116 -14.74 -8.23 6.27
CA LEU A 116 -14.87 -9.40 7.16
C LEU A 116 -15.06 -8.97 8.62
N ALA A 117 -14.35 -7.93 9.08
CA ALA A 117 -14.54 -7.37 10.40
C ALA A 117 -15.97 -6.87 10.61
N ALA A 118 -16.50 -6.11 9.64
CA ALA A 118 -17.88 -5.64 9.68
C ALA A 118 -18.90 -6.82 9.70
N ARG A 119 -18.68 -7.84 8.89
CA ARG A 119 -19.51 -9.07 8.90
C ARG A 119 -19.47 -9.77 10.25
N ASN A 120 -18.30 -9.87 10.87
CA ASN A 120 -18.15 -10.44 12.20
C ASN A 120 -18.90 -9.66 13.28
N LEU A 121 -18.97 -8.34 13.17
CA LEU A 121 -19.72 -7.49 14.09
C LEU A 121 -21.24 -7.65 13.93
N LEU A 122 -21.70 -7.84 12.69
CA LEU A 122 -23.11 -7.93 12.34
C LEU A 122 -23.67 -9.37 12.37
N ALA A 123 -22.82 -10.37 12.60
CA ALA A 123 -23.23 -11.78 12.56
C ALA A 123 -24.12 -12.14 13.77
N GLU A 124 -25.42 -12.30 13.53
CA GLU A 124 -26.40 -12.73 14.54
C GLU A 124 -26.27 -14.23 14.84
N ASP A 125 -25.80 -15.03 13.87
CA ASP A 125 -25.63 -16.50 13.97
C ASP A 125 -24.31 -16.90 14.68
N GLY A 126 -23.55 -15.93 15.18
CA GLY A 126 -22.27 -16.15 15.86
C GLY A 126 -21.13 -16.59 14.94
N ARG A 127 -21.34 -16.64 13.61
CA ARG A 127 -20.30 -16.99 12.64
C ARG A 127 -19.19 -15.94 12.68
N LYS A 128 -17.94 -16.41 12.74
CA LYS A 128 -16.75 -15.57 12.69
C LYS A 128 -15.86 -15.94 11.51
N TYR A 129 -15.46 -14.93 10.77
CA TYR A 129 -14.44 -15.04 9.74
C TYR A 129 -13.06 -14.75 10.36
N ASP A 130 -12.08 -15.57 10.04
CA ASP A 130 -10.71 -15.33 10.46
C ASP A 130 -10.05 -14.34 9.49
N LEU A 131 -9.87 -13.09 9.93
CA LEU A 131 -9.24 -12.04 9.13
C LEU A 131 -7.77 -12.34 8.81
N TRP A 132 -7.12 -13.15 9.66
CA TRP A 132 -5.71 -13.50 9.47
C TRP A 132 -5.48 -14.47 8.32
N GLN A 133 -6.55 -15.10 7.81
CA GLN A 133 -6.51 -15.92 6.60
C GLN A 133 -6.47 -15.09 5.30
N VAL A 134 -6.71 -13.80 5.36
CA VAL A 134 -6.57 -12.93 4.20
C VAL A 134 -5.08 -12.77 3.90
N ASN A 135 -4.67 -12.95 2.63
CA ASN A 135 -3.29 -12.83 2.19
C ASN A 135 -2.33 -13.74 2.99
N ILE A 136 -2.62 -15.04 3.01
CA ILE A 136 -1.78 -16.05 3.66
C ILE A 136 -0.66 -16.58 2.78
N ASP A 137 -0.74 -16.37 1.47
CA ASP A 137 0.26 -16.83 0.53
C ASP A 137 1.58 -16.08 0.76
N ALA A 138 2.65 -16.85 0.96
CA ALA A 138 3.98 -16.31 1.16
C ALA A 138 4.54 -15.61 -0.09
N GLU A 139 3.95 -15.90 -1.26
CA GLU A 139 4.30 -15.32 -2.54
C GLU A 139 3.05 -14.69 -3.16
N TYR A 140 3.02 -13.35 -3.18
CA TYR A 140 2.03 -12.61 -3.95
C TYR A 140 2.45 -12.67 -5.43
N HIS A 141 1.83 -13.54 -6.18
CA HIS A 141 1.93 -13.51 -7.64
C HIS A 141 0.92 -12.48 -8.17
N GLU A 142 1.39 -11.35 -8.66
CA GLU A 142 0.61 -10.56 -9.61
C GLU A 142 0.37 -11.46 -10.82
N GLY A 143 -0.74 -12.17 -10.80
CA GLY A 143 -1.09 -13.12 -11.84
C GLY A 143 -1.10 -12.42 -13.18
N ALA A 144 -0.26 -12.89 -14.10
CA ALA A 144 -0.40 -12.54 -15.50
C ALA A 144 -1.83 -12.88 -15.90
N VAL A 145 -2.62 -11.89 -16.27
CA VAL A 145 -3.91 -12.09 -16.87
C VAL A 145 -3.65 -12.84 -18.17
N ASN A 146 -3.87 -14.15 -18.15
CA ASN A 146 -3.89 -14.95 -19.37
C ASN A 146 -5.03 -14.38 -20.23
N GLN A 147 -4.66 -13.57 -21.20
CA GLN A 147 -5.55 -13.22 -22.30
C GLN A 147 -5.79 -14.49 -23.11
N SER A 148 -6.91 -15.12 -22.88
CA SER A 148 -7.52 -16.10 -23.79
C SER A 148 -8.62 -15.43 -24.59
#